data_00f2f6ac23cdc42355e40b244e3548ae
#
_entry.id   00f2f6ac23cdc42355e40b244e3548ae
#
_cell.length_a   1.000
_cell.length_b   1.000
_cell.length_c   1.000
_cell.angle_alpha   90.00
_cell.angle_beta   90.00
_cell.angle_gamma   90.00
#
_symmetry.space_group_name_H-M   'P 1'
#
loop_
_entity.id
_entity.type
_entity.pdbx_description
1 polymer ?
#
loop_
_entity_poly.entity_id
_entity_poly.type
_entity_poly.pdbx_seq_one_letter_code
_entity_poly.pdbx_strand_id
1 'polypeptide(L)'
;MRGRRLRVRITEAASLLGVTPRALRHYEAKGLVDPPRDRWDCRYYDPATRERLRSIVALRRAGVPLRDVREALELGAYDPHARARYVAAALEGRVRVLEQSLAEVRQLAAAFSEPAAQRSRSAA
;
A
#
# COMPACT_ATOMS: atom_id res chain seq x y z
N MET A 1 -7.82 28.95 12.14
CA MET A 1 -7.92 28.07 10.97
C MET A 1 -6.74 27.11 10.79
N ARG A 2 -5.52 27.52 11.08
CA ARG A 2 -4.35 26.62 11.06
C ARG A 2 -4.49 25.46 12.06
N GLY A 3 -5.14 25.66 13.23
CA GLY A 3 -5.36 24.62 14.23
C GLY A 3 -6.27 23.47 13.79
N ARG A 4 -7.22 23.70 12.89
CA ARG A 4 -8.09 22.66 12.32
C ARG A 4 -7.31 21.69 11.42
N ARG A 5 -6.33 22.18 10.65
CA ARG A 5 -5.48 21.35 9.78
C ARG A 5 -4.48 20.50 10.57
N LEU A 6 -4.14 20.91 11.79
CA LEU A 6 -3.20 20.20 12.66
C LEU A 6 -3.88 19.07 13.44
N ARG A 7 -5.19 19.21 13.76
CA ARG A 7 -5.96 18.28 14.59
C ARG A 7 -7.11 17.62 13.84
N VAL A 8 -6.76 16.93 12.78
CA VAL A 8 -7.73 16.22 11.95
C VAL A 8 -8.19 14.94 12.66
N ARG A 9 -9.49 14.71 12.71
CA ARG A 9 -10.07 13.47 13.26
C ARG A 9 -10.06 12.36 12.22
N ILE A 10 -10.34 11.13 12.68
CA ILE A 10 -10.22 9.92 11.85
C ILE A 10 -11.06 9.98 10.56
N THR A 11 -12.30 10.47 10.62
CA THR A 11 -13.19 10.54 9.46
C THR A 11 -12.63 11.47 8.38
N GLU A 12 -12.15 12.63 8.79
CA GLU A 12 -11.53 13.59 7.87
C GLU A 12 -10.18 13.08 7.34
N ALA A 13 -9.36 12.50 8.22
CA ALA A 13 -8.08 11.90 7.81
C ALA A 13 -8.28 10.79 6.78
N ALA A 14 -9.24 9.92 7.00
CA ALA A 14 -9.58 8.85 6.06
C ALA A 14 -10.01 9.42 4.71
N SER A 15 -10.84 10.45 4.70
CA SER A 15 -11.26 11.14 3.48
C SER A 15 -10.07 11.74 2.74
N LEU A 16 -9.19 12.45 3.44
CA LEU A 16 -7.98 13.05 2.85
C LEU A 16 -7.03 12.01 2.24
N LEU A 17 -6.96 10.84 2.84
CA LEU A 17 -6.07 9.76 2.39
C LEU A 17 -6.74 8.81 1.39
N GLY A 18 -8.03 8.98 1.14
CA GLY A 18 -8.77 8.12 0.22
C GLY A 18 -8.94 6.68 0.72
N VAL A 19 -9.06 6.50 2.03
CA VAL A 19 -9.26 5.20 2.68
C VAL A 19 -10.42 5.28 3.67
N THR A 20 -10.74 4.15 4.30
CA THR A 20 -11.80 4.10 5.32
C THR A 20 -11.22 4.33 6.72
N PRO A 21 -12.04 4.82 7.67
CA PRO A 21 -11.63 4.86 9.09
C PRO A 21 -11.20 3.49 9.62
N ARG A 22 -11.84 2.43 9.15
CA ARG A 22 -11.48 1.05 9.51
C ARG A 22 -10.05 0.70 9.10
N ALA A 23 -9.62 1.13 7.90
CA ALA A 23 -8.26 0.92 7.43
C ALA A 23 -7.24 1.62 8.35
N LEU A 24 -7.53 2.86 8.76
CA LEU A 24 -6.66 3.62 9.66
C LEU A 24 -6.55 2.95 11.03
N ARG A 25 -7.66 2.45 11.57
CA ARG A 25 -7.67 1.69 12.83
C ARG A 25 -6.86 0.40 12.71
N HIS A 26 -6.95 -0.26 11.56
CA HIS A 26 -6.17 -1.48 11.28
C HIS A 26 -4.66 -1.20 11.32
N TYR A 27 -4.21 -0.12 10.68
CA TYR A 27 -2.79 0.26 10.70
C TYR A 27 -2.31 0.62 12.10
N GLU A 28 -3.12 1.30 12.89
CA GLU A 28 -2.81 1.57 14.30
C GLU A 28 -2.73 0.27 15.12
N ALA A 29 -3.69 -0.63 14.95
CA ALA A 29 -3.71 -1.93 15.63
C ALA A 29 -2.48 -2.78 15.29
N LYS A 30 -1.95 -2.65 14.07
CA LYS A 30 -0.73 -3.33 13.65
C LYS A 30 0.55 -2.61 14.09
N GLY A 31 0.44 -1.50 14.80
CA GLY A 31 1.59 -0.75 15.31
C GLY A 31 2.35 0.03 14.24
N LEU A 32 1.76 0.27 13.08
CA LEU A 32 2.41 1.02 11.99
C LEU A 32 2.35 2.51 12.20
N VAL A 33 1.39 2.99 12.95
CA VAL A 33 1.16 4.39 13.25
C VAL A 33 0.60 4.51 14.66
N ASP A 34 0.97 5.60 15.33
CA ASP A 34 0.51 5.90 16.69
C ASP A 34 0.03 7.36 16.73
N PRO A 35 -1.25 7.61 16.39
CA PRO A 35 -1.77 8.96 16.40
C PRO A 35 -1.73 9.56 17.80
N PRO A 36 -1.31 10.84 17.93
CA PRO A 36 -1.33 11.50 19.23
C PRO A 36 -2.77 11.69 19.74
N ARG A 37 -2.90 11.93 21.04
CA ARG A 37 -4.17 12.17 21.70
C ARG A 37 -4.18 13.58 22.27
N ASP A 38 -5.34 14.22 22.23
CA ASP A 38 -5.53 15.54 22.82
C ASP A 38 -5.79 15.43 24.34
N ARG A 39 -6.08 16.57 24.99
CA ARG A 39 -6.34 16.62 26.42
C ARG A 39 -7.62 15.86 26.85
N TRP A 40 -8.51 15.52 25.91
CA TRP A 40 -9.71 14.70 26.16
C TRP A 40 -9.51 13.23 25.81
N ASP A 41 -8.24 12.81 25.64
CA ASP A 41 -7.85 11.44 25.23
C ASP A 41 -8.42 11.01 23.86
N CYS A 42 -8.70 11.98 23.00
CA CYS A 42 -9.18 11.72 21.64
C CYS A 42 -8.03 11.73 20.65
N ARG A 43 -7.96 10.70 19.80
CA ARG A 43 -6.97 10.61 18.73
C ARG A 43 -7.14 11.76 17.73
N TYR A 44 -6.03 12.28 17.25
CA TYR A 44 -6.02 13.18 16.10
C TYR A 44 -4.85 12.83 15.18
N TYR A 45 -4.98 13.19 13.92
CA TYR A 45 -4.03 12.87 12.87
C TYR A 45 -3.30 14.13 12.47
N ASP A 46 -2.15 14.37 13.09
CA ASP A 46 -1.30 15.52 12.81
C ASP A 46 -0.60 15.37 11.44
N PRO A 47 0.06 16.43 10.91
CA PRO A 47 0.72 16.34 9.61
C PRO A 47 1.74 15.20 9.51
N ALA A 48 2.52 14.94 10.55
CA ALA A 48 3.51 13.85 10.57
C ALA A 48 2.84 12.48 10.49
N THR A 49 1.78 12.26 11.26
CA THR A 49 0.99 11.02 11.23
C THR A 49 0.36 10.81 9.86
N ARG A 50 -0.20 11.86 9.27
CA ARG A 50 -0.81 11.77 7.92
C ARG A 50 0.23 11.47 6.84
N GLU A 51 1.42 12.04 6.92
CA GLU A 51 2.51 11.77 5.99
C GLU A 51 2.95 10.30 6.06
N ARG A 52 3.10 9.78 7.28
CA ARG A 52 3.41 8.36 7.48
C ARG A 52 2.30 7.47 6.90
N LEU A 53 1.05 7.81 7.12
CA LEU A 53 -0.10 7.09 6.57
C LEU A 53 -0.15 7.16 5.04
N ARG A 54 0.22 8.29 4.43
CA ARG A 54 0.30 8.39 2.96
C ARG A 54 1.27 7.37 2.39
N SER A 55 2.43 7.23 3.00
CA SER A 55 3.42 6.23 2.61
C SER A 55 2.88 4.81 2.74
N ILE A 56 2.22 4.49 3.85
CA ILE A 56 1.59 3.19 4.09
C ILE A 56 0.54 2.89 3.00
N VAL A 57 -0.37 3.84 2.77
CA VAL A 57 -1.46 3.69 1.80
C VAL A 57 -0.90 3.50 0.38
N ALA A 58 0.08 4.30 -0.02
CA ALA A 58 0.71 4.20 -1.33
C ALA A 58 1.35 2.83 -1.56
N LEU A 59 2.13 2.34 -0.59
CA LEU A 59 2.78 1.04 -0.67
C LEU A 59 1.76 -0.11 -0.71
N ARG A 60 0.70 -0.01 0.10
CA ARG A 60 -0.36 -1.02 0.11
C ARG A 60 -1.14 -1.05 -1.20
N ARG A 61 -1.41 0.09 -1.81
CA ARG A 61 -2.04 0.17 -3.14
C ARG A 61 -1.18 -0.44 -4.23
N ALA A 62 0.14 -0.32 -4.10
CA ALA A 62 1.08 -0.96 -5.01
C ALA A 62 1.17 -2.48 -4.78
N GLY A 63 0.53 -3.01 -3.75
CA GLY A 63 0.54 -4.43 -3.43
C GLY A 63 1.71 -4.89 -2.58
N VAL A 64 2.41 -3.96 -1.93
CA VAL A 64 3.51 -4.31 -1.01
C VAL A 64 2.91 -4.91 0.26
N PRO A 65 3.36 -6.10 0.70
CA PRO A 65 2.86 -6.73 1.92
C PRO A 65 3.09 -5.87 3.15
N LEU A 66 2.20 -5.99 4.14
CA LEU A 66 2.25 -5.17 5.34
C LEU A 66 3.56 -5.33 6.14
N ARG A 67 4.13 -6.54 6.16
CA ARG A 67 5.44 -6.81 6.78
C ARG A 67 6.55 -6.00 6.14
N ASP A 68 6.52 -5.83 4.81
CA ASP A 68 7.52 -5.07 4.07
C ASP A 68 7.35 -3.57 4.27
N VAL A 69 6.09 -3.12 4.39
CA VAL A 69 5.78 -1.73 4.76
C VAL A 69 6.36 -1.42 6.14
N ARG A 70 6.16 -2.32 7.10
CA ARG A 70 6.73 -2.17 8.46
C ARG A 70 8.25 -2.07 8.42
N GLU A 71 8.91 -2.98 7.72
CA GLU A 71 10.36 -3.01 7.58
C GLU A 71 10.88 -1.69 6.99
N ALA A 72 10.24 -1.20 5.93
CA ALA A 72 10.59 0.06 5.30
C ALA A 72 10.49 1.25 6.27
N LEU A 73 9.43 1.27 7.09
CA LEU A 73 9.23 2.34 8.08
C LEU A 73 10.26 2.28 9.20
N GLU A 74 10.61 1.09 9.67
CA GLU A 74 11.63 0.88 10.70
C GLU A 74 13.01 1.30 10.18
N LEU A 75 13.40 0.89 8.99
CA LEU A 75 14.65 1.32 8.36
C LEU A 75 14.72 2.83 8.21
N GLY A 76 13.62 3.45 7.83
CA GLY A 76 13.55 4.90 7.63
C GLY A 76 13.78 5.72 8.90
N ALA A 77 13.59 5.12 10.08
CA ALA A 77 13.86 5.77 11.36
C ALA A 77 15.37 5.96 11.59
N TYR A 78 16.20 5.12 10.98
CA TYR A 78 17.65 5.12 11.18
C TYR A 78 18.42 5.56 9.95
N ASP A 79 17.96 5.17 8.76
CA ASP A 79 18.64 5.46 7.49
C ASP A 79 17.62 5.66 6.35
N PRO A 80 17.37 6.93 5.96
CA PRO A 80 16.45 7.21 4.85
C PRO A 80 16.89 6.60 3.51
N HIS A 81 18.18 6.46 3.27
CA HIS A 81 18.69 5.84 2.05
C HIS A 81 18.45 4.32 2.04
N ALA A 82 18.62 3.67 3.18
CA ALA A 82 18.29 2.25 3.32
C ALA A 82 16.80 2.01 3.10
N ARG A 83 15.94 2.87 3.62
CA ARG A 83 14.50 2.82 3.36
C ARG A 83 14.20 2.94 1.87
N ALA A 84 14.80 3.91 1.20
CA ALA A 84 14.58 4.13 -0.22
C ALA A 84 14.97 2.90 -1.04
N ARG A 85 16.15 2.31 -0.76
CA ARG A 85 16.60 1.08 -1.43
C ARG A 85 15.65 -0.09 -1.17
N TYR A 86 15.22 -0.27 0.05
CA TYR A 86 14.30 -1.34 0.44
C TYR A 86 12.96 -1.21 -0.28
N VAL A 87 12.38 -0.01 -0.28
CA VAL A 87 11.11 0.28 -0.96
C VAL A 87 11.24 0.05 -2.46
N ALA A 88 12.32 0.53 -3.08
CA ALA A 88 12.56 0.32 -4.50
C ALA A 88 12.64 -1.17 -4.85
N ALA A 89 13.37 -1.95 -4.07
CA ALA A 89 13.47 -3.40 -4.28
C ALA A 89 12.12 -4.11 -4.13
N ALA A 90 11.33 -3.72 -3.12
CA ALA A 90 9.99 -4.29 -2.90
C ALA A 90 9.04 -3.98 -4.07
N LEU A 91 9.08 -2.74 -4.58
CA LEU A 91 8.27 -2.33 -5.73
C LEU A 91 8.70 -3.03 -7.01
N GLU A 92 10.00 -3.18 -7.26
CA GLU A 92 10.52 -3.93 -8.40
C GLU A 92 10.11 -5.40 -8.34
N GLY A 93 10.15 -6.01 -7.16
CA GLY A 93 9.64 -7.35 -6.94
C GLY A 93 8.15 -7.46 -7.29
N ARG A 94 7.36 -6.46 -6.93
CA ARG A 94 5.94 -6.41 -7.28
C ARG A 94 5.74 -6.27 -8.80
N VAL A 95 6.54 -5.46 -9.46
CA VAL A 95 6.51 -5.32 -10.92
C VAL A 95 6.74 -6.68 -11.60
N ARG A 96 7.75 -7.43 -11.17
CA ARG A 96 8.04 -8.77 -11.73
C ARG A 96 6.86 -9.71 -11.57
N VAL A 97 6.21 -9.74 -10.40
CA VAL A 97 5.03 -10.57 -10.16
C VAL A 97 3.88 -10.17 -11.08
N LEU A 98 3.62 -8.89 -11.25
CA LEU A 98 2.57 -8.38 -12.12
C LEU A 98 2.86 -8.68 -13.60
N GLU A 99 4.09 -8.55 -14.04
CA GLU A 99 4.51 -8.90 -15.42
C GLU A 99 4.29 -10.37 -15.70
N GLN A 100 4.64 -11.24 -14.76
CA GLN A 100 4.41 -12.68 -14.88
C GLN A 100 2.93 -13.01 -14.93
N SER A 101 2.12 -12.44 -14.06
CA SER A 101 0.67 -12.62 -14.07
C SER A 101 0.05 -12.14 -15.38
N LEU A 102 0.52 -11.01 -15.90
CA LEU A 102 0.07 -10.47 -17.18
C LEU A 102 0.40 -11.43 -18.33
N ALA A 103 1.61 -11.98 -18.35
CA ALA A 103 2.01 -12.93 -19.37
C ALA A 103 1.14 -14.20 -19.34
N GLU A 104 0.86 -14.71 -18.15
CA GLU A 104 -0.01 -15.89 -17.97
C GLU A 104 -1.43 -15.63 -18.47
N VAL A 105 -2.00 -14.48 -18.14
CA VAL A 105 -3.34 -14.09 -18.60
C VAL A 105 -3.39 -13.95 -20.12
N ARG A 106 -2.36 -13.34 -20.73
CA ARG A 106 -2.26 -13.21 -22.18
C ARG A 106 -2.15 -14.56 -22.89
N GLN A 107 -1.40 -15.50 -22.29
CA GLN A 107 -1.32 -16.87 -22.83
C GLN A 107 -2.66 -17.58 -22.79
N LEU A 108 -3.40 -17.46 -21.69
CA LEU A 108 -4.75 -18.01 -21.58
C LEU A 108 -5.70 -17.37 -22.60
N ALA A 109 -5.67 -16.06 -22.74
CA ALA A 109 -6.50 -15.35 -23.70
C ALA A 109 -6.22 -15.83 -25.14
N ALA A 110 -4.96 -16.00 -25.50
CA ALA A 110 -4.57 -16.51 -26.81
C ALA A 110 -5.08 -17.94 -27.03
N ALA A 111 -4.92 -18.81 -26.01
CA ALA A 111 -5.39 -20.20 -26.11
C ALA A 111 -6.91 -20.30 -26.33
N PHE A 112 -7.69 -19.46 -25.66
CA PHE A 112 -9.15 -19.43 -25.83
C PHE A 112 -9.61 -18.69 -27.10
N SER A 113 -8.75 -17.92 -27.73
CA SER A 113 -9.06 -17.23 -28.99
C SER A 113 -8.82 -18.09 -30.23
N GLU A 114 -8.06 -19.19 -30.10
CA GLU A 114 -7.79 -20.10 -31.21
C GLU A 114 -9.04 -20.89 -31.58
N PRO A 115 -9.33 -21.05 -32.90
CA PRO A 115 -10.39 -21.94 -33.34
C PRO A 115 -10.16 -23.39 -32.93
N ALA A 116 -11.23 -24.13 -32.61
CA ALA A 116 -11.17 -25.50 -32.14
C ALA A 116 -10.36 -26.43 -33.07
N ALA A 117 -10.46 -26.24 -34.40
CA ALA A 117 -9.70 -27.01 -35.37
C ALA A 117 -8.18 -26.81 -35.26
N GLN A 118 -7.75 -25.59 -34.99
CA GLN A 118 -6.31 -25.29 -34.79
C GLN A 118 -5.80 -25.84 -33.47
N ARG A 119 -6.58 -25.81 -32.40
CA ARG A 119 -6.23 -26.40 -31.10
C ARG A 119 -6.03 -27.91 -31.21
N SER A 120 -6.89 -28.62 -31.96
CA SER A 120 -6.73 -30.05 -32.20
C SER A 120 -5.46 -30.41 -32.97
N ARG A 121 -5.01 -29.56 -33.90
CA ARG A 121 -3.76 -29.75 -34.64
C ARG A 121 -2.53 -29.51 -33.76
N SER A 122 -2.60 -28.56 -32.84
CA SER A 122 -1.50 -28.26 -31.92
C SER A 122 -1.32 -29.35 -30.86
N ALA A 123 -2.34 -30.12 -30.55
CA ALA A 123 -2.31 -31.23 -29.60
C ALA A 123 -1.78 -32.54 -30.20
N ALA A 124 -1.71 -32.62 -31.48
CA ALA A 124 -1.17 -33.79 -32.21
C ALA A 124 0.33 -33.63 -32.47
#